data_628a7f572c9fe0e3443068070965332a
#
_entry.id   628a7f572c9fe0e3443068070965332a
#
_cell.length_a   1.000
_cell.length_b   1.000
_cell.length_c   1.000
_cell.angle_alpha   90.00
_cell.angle_beta   90.00
_cell.angle_gamma   90.00
#
_symmetry.space_group_name_H-M   'P 1'
#
loop_
_entity.id
_entity.type
_entity.pdbx_description
1 polymer ?
#
loop_
_entity_poly.entity_id
_entity_poly.type
_entity_poly.pdbx_seq_one_letter_code
_entity_poly.pdbx_strand_id
1 'polypeptide(L)'
;MSLEANIDGPFRPAETPVLTASALAGAGRAVPANFAIDLEAGQGNDRLEMLEILRVLPGRRVVGRARWRGQTVLAKLFVAQGTERAAASEAEGLRVLKAAAIPAPAVLFSAGFAGGGQALLLEYLESARSLAAVWSDAMALREVMLANLRLVFALLGRLHASGYGHADLHLGNILLAQGRCYLIDGDAVRSFPAGARERESAQTDNLALWCAQLPLWTIPAWPEALSAYAEAGAALPESLCLDAAVDAARRRRLRHFLAKTGRDCTQFALERDFSCVTVSVRAIHDVLSDALKRRDAWVREGTMLKDGRTSTVVRVSAGNLDCVVKRYNLKNLRHALSRCWRPSRAWHSWRAGHLLRHLGVATPEPLAVLEERFGFLRRRAFLVTRHCAGRSLLDHLDASRAPSAEEAEALLEFFRALHLMRIEHGDLKATNLLWHEGRIWVIDLDALRQHDSRKTYARAWRGDRSRFLANWPEGSLLRAWLETCLPAAD
;
A
#
# COMPACT_ATOMS: atom_id res chain seq x y z
N MET A 1 -1.62 -32.10 -62.62
CA MET A 1 -2.92 -31.77 -62.03
C MET A 1 -2.63 -30.98 -60.73
N SER A 2 -2.62 -29.68 -60.90
CA SER A 2 -2.38 -28.71 -59.79
C SER A 2 -3.71 -28.42 -59.13
N LEU A 3 -3.80 -28.61 -57.84
CA LEU A 3 -4.89 -28.13 -56.98
C LEU A 3 -4.45 -26.82 -56.37
N GLU A 4 -4.83 -25.71 -56.99
CA GLU A 4 -4.82 -24.36 -56.36
C GLU A 4 -5.95 -24.27 -55.36
N ALA A 5 -5.59 -24.19 -54.08
CA ALA A 5 -6.53 -23.87 -53.03
C ALA A 5 -6.75 -22.34 -52.99
N ASN A 6 -7.95 -21.94 -53.41
CA ASN A 6 -8.44 -20.58 -53.38
C ASN A 6 -8.65 -20.16 -51.91
N ILE A 7 -7.78 -19.31 -51.36
CA ILE A 7 -7.91 -18.66 -50.03
C ILE A 7 -8.01 -17.15 -50.26
N ASP A 8 -9.14 -16.67 -50.73
CA ASP A 8 -9.52 -15.26 -50.76
C ASP A 8 -10.98 -15.11 -50.31
N GLY A 9 -11.17 -15.22 -48.99
CA GLY A 9 -12.32 -14.64 -48.33
C GLY A 9 -11.93 -13.31 -47.68
N PRO A 10 -12.67 -12.18 -47.89
CA PRO A 10 -12.33 -10.94 -47.25
C PRO A 10 -12.37 -11.11 -45.73
N PHE A 11 -11.26 -10.84 -45.06
CA PHE A 11 -11.15 -10.78 -43.60
C PHE A 11 -12.10 -9.66 -43.13
N ARG A 12 -13.36 -10.01 -42.79
CA ARG A 12 -14.24 -9.06 -42.09
C ARG A 12 -13.67 -8.86 -40.68
N PRO A 13 -13.32 -7.64 -40.32
CA PRO A 13 -12.97 -7.37 -38.93
C PRO A 13 -14.16 -7.75 -38.06
N ALA A 14 -13.91 -8.56 -37.02
CA ALA A 14 -14.95 -9.00 -36.10
C ALA A 14 -15.67 -7.73 -35.57
N GLU A 15 -17.00 -7.67 -35.76
CA GLU A 15 -17.79 -6.56 -35.26
C GLU A 15 -17.60 -6.44 -33.75
N THR A 16 -17.24 -5.25 -33.26
CA THR A 16 -17.08 -4.96 -31.84
C THR A 16 -18.41 -5.23 -31.14
N PRO A 17 -18.48 -6.18 -30.17
CA PRO A 17 -19.75 -6.55 -29.54
C PRO A 17 -20.33 -5.37 -28.76
N VAL A 18 -21.64 -5.14 -28.91
CA VAL A 18 -22.38 -4.14 -28.14
C VAL A 18 -22.87 -4.80 -26.86
N LEU A 19 -22.48 -4.23 -25.71
CA LEU A 19 -22.80 -4.80 -24.40
C LEU A 19 -23.79 -3.92 -23.64
N THR A 20 -24.64 -4.58 -22.83
CA THR A 20 -25.57 -3.95 -21.90
C THR A 20 -24.98 -3.88 -20.49
N ALA A 21 -25.57 -3.07 -19.62
CA ALA A 21 -25.17 -2.98 -18.21
C ALA A 21 -25.27 -4.35 -17.50
N SER A 22 -26.34 -5.11 -17.78
CA SER A 22 -26.50 -6.44 -17.21
C SER A 22 -25.45 -7.45 -17.68
N ALA A 23 -25.05 -7.39 -18.96
CA ALA A 23 -23.97 -8.22 -19.50
C ALA A 23 -22.62 -7.88 -18.84
N LEU A 24 -22.30 -6.59 -18.70
CA LEU A 24 -21.09 -6.12 -18.01
C LEU A 24 -21.08 -6.48 -16.53
N ALA A 25 -22.21 -6.38 -15.83
CA ALA A 25 -22.34 -6.78 -14.43
C ALA A 25 -22.13 -8.28 -14.25
N GLY A 26 -22.71 -9.10 -15.14
CA GLY A 26 -22.59 -10.57 -15.13
C GLY A 26 -21.19 -11.07 -15.47
N ALA A 27 -20.42 -10.34 -16.27
CA ALA A 27 -19.03 -10.68 -16.62
C ALA A 27 -18.06 -10.65 -15.42
N GLY A 28 -18.47 -10.02 -14.32
CA GLY A 28 -17.65 -9.95 -13.12
C GLY A 28 -16.29 -9.27 -13.37
N ARG A 29 -15.20 -10.04 -13.31
CA ARG A 29 -13.83 -9.54 -13.65
C ARG A 29 -13.44 -9.86 -15.09
N ALA A 30 -14.17 -10.71 -15.77
CA ALA A 30 -13.88 -11.15 -17.13
C ALA A 30 -14.54 -10.27 -18.20
N VAL A 31 -14.57 -8.96 -17.99
CA VAL A 31 -15.07 -7.99 -18.97
C VAL A 31 -14.19 -8.05 -20.23
N PRO A 32 -14.78 -8.16 -21.46
CA PRO A 32 -14.02 -8.16 -22.71
C PRO A 32 -13.14 -6.90 -22.83
N ALA A 33 -11.96 -7.04 -23.42
CA ALA A 33 -11.04 -5.90 -23.60
C ALA A 33 -11.63 -4.85 -24.56
N ASN A 34 -12.31 -5.28 -25.63
CA ASN A 34 -12.92 -4.41 -26.64
C ASN A 34 -14.42 -4.69 -26.72
N PHE A 35 -15.22 -3.65 -26.54
CA PHE A 35 -16.69 -3.70 -26.71
C PHE A 35 -17.21 -2.29 -26.96
N ALA A 36 -18.45 -2.18 -27.42
CA ALA A 36 -19.16 -0.91 -27.55
C ALA A 36 -20.40 -0.91 -26.65
N ILE A 37 -20.86 0.30 -26.34
CA ILE A 37 -22.19 0.55 -25.76
C ILE A 37 -22.88 1.63 -26.55
N ASP A 38 -24.19 1.52 -26.69
CA ASP A 38 -25.02 2.57 -27.29
C ASP A 38 -25.59 3.42 -26.17
N LEU A 39 -25.24 4.72 -26.19
CA LEU A 39 -25.67 5.69 -25.20
C LEU A 39 -27.07 6.21 -25.52
N GLU A 40 -27.91 6.36 -24.50
CA GLU A 40 -29.26 6.95 -24.63
C GLU A 40 -29.15 8.47 -24.75
N ALA A 41 -28.82 8.97 -25.93
CA ALA A 41 -28.68 10.39 -26.22
C ALA A 41 -29.74 10.87 -27.25
N GLY A 42 -30.72 11.57 -26.80
CA GLY A 42 -31.76 12.35 -27.49
C GLY A 42 -32.20 11.90 -28.89
N GLN A 43 -31.56 12.31 -29.94
CA GLN A 43 -31.85 11.89 -31.32
C GLN A 43 -30.63 11.22 -31.94
N GLY A 44 -30.59 9.86 -31.88
CA GLY A 44 -29.56 9.04 -32.46
C GLY A 44 -28.76 8.24 -31.42
N ASN A 45 -28.29 7.05 -31.82
CA ASN A 45 -27.43 6.22 -30.97
C ASN A 45 -26.02 6.77 -30.99
N ASP A 46 -25.61 7.48 -29.92
CA ASP A 46 -24.23 7.80 -29.71
C ASP A 46 -23.47 6.52 -29.25
N ARG A 47 -22.56 6.03 -30.08
CA ARG A 47 -21.77 4.85 -29.76
C ARG A 47 -20.49 5.23 -29.02
N LEU A 48 -20.25 4.55 -27.91
CA LEU A 48 -18.99 4.58 -27.17
C LEU A 48 -18.23 3.27 -27.40
N GLU A 49 -17.00 3.36 -27.87
CA GLU A 49 -16.13 2.20 -28.13
C GLU A 49 -15.08 2.12 -27.02
N MET A 50 -15.11 1.06 -26.21
CA MET A 50 -14.11 0.79 -25.20
C MET A 50 -12.82 0.28 -25.86
N LEU A 51 -11.71 0.98 -25.63
CA LEU A 51 -10.40 0.65 -26.20
C LEU A 51 -9.52 -0.11 -25.21
N GLU A 52 -9.65 0.20 -23.92
CA GLU A 52 -8.82 -0.39 -22.87
C GLU A 52 -9.54 -0.36 -21.52
N ILE A 53 -9.51 -1.47 -20.80
CA ILE A 53 -10.05 -1.54 -19.45
C ILE A 53 -8.97 -1.17 -18.43
N LEU A 54 -9.17 -0.09 -17.71
CA LEU A 54 -8.26 0.39 -16.67
C LEU A 54 -8.60 -0.19 -15.28
N ARG A 55 -9.90 -0.36 -15.00
CA ARG A 55 -10.37 -0.87 -13.71
C ARG A 55 -11.74 -1.53 -13.81
N VAL A 56 -11.89 -2.66 -13.15
CA VAL A 56 -13.21 -3.30 -12.97
C VAL A 56 -13.52 -3.41 -11.47
N LEU A 57 -14.69 -2.92 -11.09
CA LEU A 57 -15.34 -3.22 -9.81
C LEU A 57 -16.49 -4.19 -10.14
N PRO A 58 -16.34 -5.51 -9.89
CA PRO A 58 -17.26 -6.54 -10.32
C PRO A 58 -18.72 -6.22 -9.93
N GLY A 59 -19.62 -6.29 -10.90
CA GLY A 59 -21.04 -6.02 -10.71
C GLY A 59 -21.41 -4.55 -10.37
N ARG A 60 -20.44 -3.64 -10.39
CA ARG A 60 -20.68 -2.23 -10.02
C ARG A 60 -20.24 -1.22 -11.07
N ARG A 61 -18.99 -1.26 -11.50
CA ARG A 61 -18.40 -0.22 -12.35
C ARG A 61 -17.28 -0.77 -13.23
N VAL A 62 -17.26 -0.37 -14.50
CA VAL A 62 -16.14 -0.55 -15.42
C VAL A 62 -15.57 0.80 -15.77
N VAL A 63 -14.27 0.97 -15.70
CA VAL A 63 -13.57 2.21 -16.06
C VAL A 63 -12.55 1.89 -17.12
N GLY A 64 -12.52 2.68 -18.19
CA GLY A 64 -11.59 2.44 -19.28
C GLY A 64 -11.39 3.66 -20.17
N ARG A 65 -10.38 3.56 -21.03
CA ARG A 65 -10.15 4.47 -22.13
C ARG A 65 -11.07 4.08 -23.26
N ALA A 66 -11.79 5.04 -23.80
CA ALA A 66 -12.80 4.80 -24.84
C ALA A 66 -12.72 5.88 -25.93
N ARG A 67 -13.34 5.60 -27.08
CA ARG A 67 -13.55 6.54 -28.17
C ARG A 67 -15.01 6.95 -28.20
N TRP A 68 -15.25 8.26 -28.19
CA TRP A 68 -16.58 8.82 -28.32
C TRP A 68 -16.54 10.05 -29.25
N ARG A 69 -17.36 10.04 -30.29
CA ARG A 69 -17.41 11.11 -31.31
C ARG A 69 -16.04 11.47 -31.89
N GLY A 70 -15.19 10.46 -32.12
CA GLY A 70 -13.84 10.62 -32.65
C GLY A 70 -12.76 11.06 -31.66
N GLN A 71 -13.09 11.42 -30.42
CA GLN A 71 -12.14 11.79 -29.38
C GLN A 71 -11.93 10.69 -28.34
N THR A 72 -10.73 10.67 -27.74
CA THR A 72 -10.42 9.78 -26.61
C THR A 72 -11.01 10.34 -25.32
N VAL A 73 -11.73 9.50 -24.57
CA VAL A 73 -12.36 9.85 -23.29
C VAL A 73 -12.06 8.81 -22.22
N LEU A 74 -12.15 9.22 -20.96
CA LEU A 74 -12.24 8.28 -19.84
C LEU A 74 -13.70 7.93 -19.60
N ALA A 75 -14.08 6.68 -19.82
CA ALA A 75 -15.44 6.21 -19.58
C ALA A 75 -15.55 5.54 -18.21
N LYS A 76 -16.47 6.00 -17.36
CA LYS A 76 -16.90 5.33 -16.13
C LYS A 76 -18.30 4.78 -16.35
N LEU A 77 -18.42 3.46 -16.52
CA LEU A 77 -19.67 2.77 -16.75
C LEU A 77 -20.19 2.18 -15.43
N PHE A 78 -21.26 2.71 -14.94
CA PHE A 78 -21.94 2.23 -13.74
C PHE A 78 -22.99 1.20 -14.16
N VAL A 79 -22.83 -0.06 -13.72
CA VAL A 79 -23.58 -1.21 -14.21
C VAL A 79 -24.53 -1.85 -13.18
N ALA A 80 -24.42 -1.45 -11.91
CA ALA A 80 -25.35 -1.90 -10.86
C ALA A 80 -26.69 -1.16 -10.97
N GLN A 81 -27.77 -1.77 -10.52
CA GLN A 81 -29.07 -1.09 -10.43
C GLN A 81 -29.01 0.12 -9.49
N GLY A 82 -29.69 1.22 -9.84
CA GLY A 82 -29.76 2.45 -9.04
C GLY A 82 -28.46 3.25 -9.01
N THR A 83 -27.56 3.10 -9.98
CA THR A 83 -26.27 3.77 -10.07
C THR A 83 -26.32 5.20 -10.60
N GLU A 84 -27.49 5.67 -11.07
CA GLU A 84 -27.67 7.07 -11.53
C GLU A 84 -27.20 8.10 -10.49
N ARG A 85 -27.54 7.86 -9.21
CA ARG A 85 -27.09 8.73 -8.11
C ARG A 85 -25.58 8.74 -7.94
N ALA A 86 -24.91 7.60 -8.12
CA ALA A 86 -23.46 7.53 -7.99
C ALA A 86 -22.77 8.26 -9.15
N ALA A 87 -23.27 8.10 -10.38
CA ALA A 87 -22.77 8.83 -11.56
C ALA A 87 -23.00 10.34 -11.43
N ALA A 88 -24.20 10.75 -10.96
CA ALA A 88 -24.55 12.15 -10.72
C ALA A 88 -23.67 12.77 -9.63
N SER A 89 -23.45 12.06 -8.49
CA SER A 89 -22.55 12.51 -7.42
C SER A 89 -21.11 12.70 -7.90
N GLU A 90 -20.60 11.76 -8.68
CA GLU A 90 -19.27 11.85 -9.29
C GLU A 90 -19.16 13.09 -10.20
N ALA A 91 -20.14 13.27 -11.10
CA ALA A 91 -20.17 14.39 -12.02
C ALA A 91 -20.27 15.73 -11.29
N GLU A 92 -21.11 15.81 -10.27
CA GLU A 92 -21.31 17.04 -9.48
C GLU A 92 -20.03 17.41 -8.71
N GLY A 93 -19.38 16.46 -8.05
CA GLY A 93 -18.12 16.74 -7.38
C GLY A 93 -17.02 17.24 -8.33
N LEU A 94 -16.93 16.69 -9.55
CA LEU A 94 -15.98 17.18 -10.55
C LEU A 94 -16.34 18.59 -11.03
N ARG A 95 -17.64 18.93 -11.17
CA ARG A 95 -18.09 20.31 -11.49
C ARG A 95 -17.74 21.28 -10.36
N VAL A 96 -17.92 20.87 -9.11
CA VAL A 96 -17.53 21.65 -7.93
C VAL A 96 -16.02 21.94 -7.95
N LEU A 97 -15.18 20.93 -8.21
CA LEU A 97 -13.75 21.14 -8.33
C LEU A 97 -13.39 22.12 -9.44
N LYS A 98 -14.02 22.00 -10.62
CA LYS A 98 -13.82 22.92 -11.74
C LYS A 98 -14.24 24.34 -11.39
N ALA A 99 -15.40 24.53 -10.76
CA ALA A 99 -15.87 25.84 -10.31
C ALA A 99 -14.95 26.50 -9.30
N ALA A 100 -14.29 25.69 -8.45
CA ALA A 100 -13.29 26.13 -7.48
C ALA A 100 -11.86 26.27 -8.08
N ALA A 101 -11.71 26.18 -9.40
CA ALA A 101 -10.43 26.22 -10.10
C ALA A 101 -9.42 25.14 -9.62
N ILE A 102 -9.91 24.03 -9.11
CA ILE A 102 -9.10 22.86 -8.73
C ILE A 102 -8.92 21.99 -9.99
N PRO A 103 -7.68 21.64 -10.38
CA PRO A 103 -7.44 20.76 -11.51
C PRO A 103 -8.11 19.40 -11.32
N ALA A 104 -9.03 19.06 -12.20
CA ALA A 104 -9.75 17.79 -12.23
C ALA A 104 -10.18 17.50 -13.69
N PRO A 105 -10.38 16.23 -14.09
CA PRO A 105 -10.88 15.91 -15.42
C PRO A 105 -12.25 16.56 -15.67
N ALA A 106 -12.42 17.17 -16.83
CA ALA A 106 -13.70 17.79 -17.19
C ALA A 106 -14.77 16.70 -17.42
N VAL A 107 -15.99 16.97 -16.96
CA VAL A 107 -17.17 16.16 -17.33
C VAL A 107 -17.58 16.55 -18.75
N LEU A 108 -17.52 15.58 -19.67
CA LEU A 108 -17.85 15.80 -21.09
C LEU A 108 -19.30 15.41 -21.40
N PHE A 109 -19.74 14.26 -20.87
CA PHE A 109 -21.08 13.75 -21.14
C PHE A 109 -21.54 12.76 -20.07
N SER A 110 -22.85 12.64 -19.89
CA SER A 110 -23.46 11.63 -19.02
C SER A 110 -24.79 11.19 -19.60
N ALA A 111 -24.97 9.88 -19.78
CA ALA A 111 -26.18 9.31 -20.35
C ALA A 111 -26.44 7.88 -19.83
N GLY A 112 -27.71 7.46 -19.88
CA GLY A 112 -28.08 6.06 -19.72
C GLY A 112 -27.57 5.20 -20.86
N PHE A 113 -27.51 3.88 -20.62
CA PHE A 113 -27.30 2.87 -21.66
C PHE A 113 -28.05 1.60 -21.35
N ALA A 114 -28.28 0.77 -22.39
CA ALA A 114 -29.14 -0.40 -22.32
C ALA A 114 -28.87 -1.31 -21.12
N GLY A 115 -29.94 -1.76 -20.46
CA GLY A 115 -29.89 -2.61 -19.25
C GLY A 115 -29.82 -1.81 -17.95
N GLY A 116 -30.17 -0.53 -17.94
CA GLY A 116 -30.25 0.35 -16.76
C GLY A 116 -28.90 0.83 -16.23
N GLY A 117 -27.91 0.89 -17.12
CA GLY A 117 -26.59 1.43 -16.78
C GLY A 117 -26.51 2.94 -16.97
N GLN A 118 -25.51 3.56 -16.35
CA GLN A 118 -25.17 4.96 -16.51
C GLN A 118 -23.71 5.12 -16.93
N ALA A 119 -23.47 5.82 -18.02
CA ALA A 119 -22.15 6.20 -18.50
C ALA A 119 -21.83 7.63 -18.10
N LEU A 120 -20.65 7.86 -17.57
CA LEU A 120 -20.06 9.17 -17.31
C LEU A 120 -18.76 9.27 -18.12
N LEU A 121 -18.71 10.19 -19.07
CA LEU A 121 -17.56 10.43 -19.94
C LEU A 121 -16.80 11.64 -19.44
N LEU A 122 -15.54 11.45 -19.19
CA LEU A 122 -14.63 12.46 -18.67
C LEU A 122 -13.49 12.72 -19.66
N GLU A 123 -12.89 13.89 -19.54
CA GLU A 123 -11.64 14.19 -20.21
C GLU A 123 -10.59 13.09 -19.91
N TYR A 124 -9.98 12.56 -20.96
CA TYR A 124 -8.86 11.64 -20.82
C TYR A 124 -7.57 12.44 -20.73
N LEU A 125 -6.92 12.37 -19.58
CA LEU A 125 -5.64 13.04 -19.37
C LEU A 125 -4.51 12.18 -19.95
N GLU A 126 -4.02 12.58 -21.11
CA GLU A 126 -2.94 11.85 -21.79
C GLU A 126 -1.68 11.78 -20.91
N SER A 127 -1.04 10.60 -20.88
CA SER A 127 0.17 10.32 -20.09
C SER A 127 0.03 10.57 -18.58
N ALA A 128 -1.20 10.72 -18.05
CA ALA A 128 -1.41 10.87 -16.63
C ALA A 128 -1.07 9.59 -15.87
N ARG A 129 -0.35 9.76 -14.78
CA ARG A 129 -0.02 8.64 -13.88
C ARG A 129 -0.51 8.97 -12.48
N SER A 130 -1.03 7.97 -11.78
CA SER A 130 -1.36 8.17 -10.37
C SER A 130 -0.08 8.45 -9.57
N LEU A 131 -0.18 9.31 -8.56
CA LEU A 131 0.94 9.59 -7.68
C LEU A 131 1.46 8.32 -6.97
N ALA A 132 0.57 7.34 -6.73
CA ALA A 132 0.96 6.03 -6.24
C ALA A 132 1.91 5.29 -7.20
N ALA A 133 1.63 5.32 -8.52
CA ALA A 133 2.49 4.71 -9.52
C ALA A 133 3.81 5.48 -9.69
N VAL A 134 3.75 6.82 -9.73
CA VAL A 134 4.95 7.67 -9.82
C VAL A 134 5.88 7.42 -8.63
N TRP A 135 5.35 7.35 -7.42
CA TRP A 135 6.16 7.12 -6.22
C TRP A 135 6.66 5.68 -6.09
N SER A 136 5.92 4.70 -6.60
CA SER A 136 6.39 3.32 -6.66
C SER A 136 7.63 3.19 -7.56
N ASP A 137 7.64 3.86 -8.70
CA ASP A 137 8.79 3.86 -9.63
C ASP A 137 9.91 4.76 -9.14
N ALA A 138 9.57 5.86 -8.44
CA ALA A 138 10.51 6.85 -7.93
C ALA A 138 11.08 6.49 -6.54
N MET A 139 10.85 5.30 -6.02
CA MET A 139 11.43 4.88 -4.72
C MET A 139 12.97 5.03 -4.66
N ALA A 140 13.63 5.06 -5.82
CA ALA A 140 15.05 5.38 -5.94
C ALA A 140 15.35 6.90 -6.02
N LEU A 141 14.34 7.76 -6.25
CA LEU A 141 14.51 9.19 -6.51
C LEU A 141 13.71 10.03 -5.49
N ARG A 142 14.24 10.16 -4.29
CA ARG A 142 13.64 10.99 -3.22
C ARG A 142 13.31 12.42 -3.67
N GLU A 143 14.14 13.02 -4.49
CA GLU A 143 13.95 14.38 -5.03
C GLU A 143 12.62 14.53 -5.80
N VAL A 144 12.26 13.55 -6.63
CA VAL A 144 10.99 13.56 -7.37
C VAL A 144 9.80 13.51 -6.41
N MET A 145 9.90 12.70 -5.34
CA MET A 145 8.84 12.63 -4.33
C MET A 145 8.70 13.95 -3.59
N LEU A 146 9.81 14.59 -3.20
CA LEU A 146 9.81 15.88 -2.49
C LEU A 146 9.25 17.01 -3.37
N ALA A 147 9.62 17.07 -4.66
CA ALA A 147 9.06 18.04 -5.59
C ALA A 147 7.54 17.88 -5.73
N ASN A 148 7.05 16.65 -5.81
CA ASN A 148 5.61 16.37 -5.89
C ASN A 148 4.87 16.71 -4.59
N LEU A 149 5.52 16.64 -3.41
CA LEU A 149 4.90 17.04 -2.15
C LEU A 149 4.38 18.47 -2.20
N ARG A 150 5.21 19.44 -2.60
CA ARG A 150 4.80 20.85 -2.71
C ARG A 150 3.59 21.03 -3.63
N LEU A 151 3.59 20.35 -4.79
CA LEU A 151 2.46 20.43 -5.75
C LEU A 151 1.15 19.94 -5.13
N VAL A 152 1.21 18.82 -4.39
CA VAL A 152 0.00 18.27 -3.76
C VAL A 152 -0.45 19.12 -2.59
N PHE A 153 0.46 19.61 -1.74
CA PHE A 153 0.08 20.49 -0.64
C PHE A 153 -0.53 21.80 -1.15
N ALA A 154 -0.01 22.38 -2.24
CA ALA A 154 -0.63 23.54 -2.89
C ALA A 154 -2.01 23.20 -3.48
N LEU A 155 -2.20 22.01 -4.08
CA LEU A 155 -3.51 21.55 -4.56
C LEU A 155 -4.52 21.47 -3.41
N LEU A 156 -4.11 20.83 -2.28
CA LEU A 156 -4.95 20.70 -1.08
C LEU A 156 -5.23 22.05 -0.43
N GLY A 157 -4.26 22.97 -0.45
CA GLY A 157 -4.44 24.33 0.03
C GLY A 157 -5.56 25.04 -0.73
N ARG A 158 -5.54 24.99 -2.07
CA ARG A 158 -6.63 25.56 -2.89
C ARG A 158 -7.98 24.90 -2.62
N LEU A 159 -8.00 23.56 -2.53
CA LEU A 159 -9.23 22.81 -2.23
C LEU A 159 -9.84 23.26 -0.89
N HIS A 160 -9.02 23.33 0.17
CA HIS A 160 -9.46 23.71 1.51
C HIS A 160 -9.86 25.19 1.60
N ALA A 161 -9.12 26.09 0.93
CA ALA A 161 -9.46 27.50 0.83
C ALA A 161 -10.84 27.73 0.17
N SER A 162 -11.19 26.88 -0.82
CA SER A 162 -12.49 26.89 -1.48
C SER A 162 -13.63 26.31 -0.63
N GLY A 163 -13.34 25.84 0.59
CA GLY A 163 -14.34 25.29 1.51
C GLY A 163 -14.67 23.81 1.29
N TYR A 164 -13.85 23.07 0.56
CA TYR A 164 -14.07 21.67 0.25
C TYR A 164 -12.93 20.77 0.75
N GLY A 165 -13.25 19.52 1.03
CA GLY A 165 -12.31 18.44 1.28
C GLY A 165 -12.61 17.23 0.42
N HIS A 166 -11.76 16.21 0.47
CA HIS A 166 -11.91 14.95 -0.28
C HIS A 166 -11.90 13.76 0.68
N ALA A 167 -13.05 13.09 0.84
CA ALA A 167 -13.25 12.05 1.85
C ALA A 167 -12.40 10.79 1.62
N ASP A 168 -12.01 10.51 0.38
CA ASP A 168 -11.13 9.38 0.01
C ASP A 168 -9.79 9.88 -0.56
N LEU A 169 -9.14 10.77 0.20
CA LEU A 169 -7.87 11.37 -0.20
C LEU A 169 -6.73 10.36 -0.07
N HIS A 170 -6.29 9.82 -1.20
CA HIS A 170 -5.16 8.89 -1.26
C HIS A 170 -4.33 9.07 -2.54
N LEU A 171 -3.10 8.53 -2.53
CA LEU A 171 -2.12 8.66 -3.63
C LEU A 171 -2.66 8.23 -5.00
N GLY A 172 -3.62 7.30 -5.04
CA GLY A 172 -4.25 6.84 -6.29
C GLY A 172 -5.30 7.81 -6.83
N ASN A 173 -5.84 8.73 -6.00
CA ASN A 173 -6.83 9.74 -6.40
C ASN A 173 -6.20 11.08 -6.78
N ILE A 174 -4.87 11.15 -6.84
CA ILE A 174 -4.12 12.27 -7.36
C ILE A 174 -3.36 11.79 -8.59
N LEU A 175 -3.64 12.40 -9.75
CA LEU A 175 -2.90 12.14 -10.98
C LEU A 175 -1.89 13.26 -11.22
N LEU A 176 -0.72 12.87 -11.73
CA LEU A 176 0.29 13.79 -12.22
C LEU A 176 0.30 13.72 -13.75
N ALA A 177 0.05 14.87 -14.39
CA ALA A 177 0.11 15.03 -15.83
C ALA A 177 0.72 16.39 -16.16
N GLN A 178 1.66 16.45 -17.10
CA GLN A 178 2.28 17.70 -17.56
C GLN A 178 2.78 18.62 -16.42
N GLY A 179 3.37 18.04 -15.36
CA GLY A 179 3.86 18.78 -14.20
C GLY A 179 2.78 19.36 -13.27
N ARG A 180 1.51 18.96 -13.43
CA ARG A 180 0.38 19.40 -12.61
C ARG A 180 -0.27 18.20 -11.90
N CYS A 181 -0.78 18.45 -10.68
CA CYS A 181 -1.59 17.49 -9.95
C CYS A 181 -3.07 17.71 -10.24
N TYR A 182 -3.78 16.64 -10.56
CA TYR A 182 -5.23 16.58 -10.78
C TYR A 182 -5.88 15.74 -9.71
N LEU A 183 -6.96 16.22 -9.13
CA LEU A 183 -7.77 15.47 -8.19
C LEU A 183 -8.88 14.71 -8.95
N ILE A 184 -9.02 13.43 -8.71
CA ILE A 184 -10.05 12.58 -9.31
C ILE A 184 -10.97 12.01 -8.23
N ASP A 185 -12.05 11.35 -8.68
CA ASP A 185 -13.05 10.72 -7.81
C ASP A 185 -13.97 11.76 -7.15
N GLY A 186 -14.77 12.43 -7.99
CA GLY A 186 -15.65 13.55 -7.60
C GLY A 186 -16.68 13.17 -6.54
N ASP A 187 -17.11 11.89 -6.49
CA ASP A 187 -18.06 11.42 -5.48
C ASP A 187 -17.51 11.45 -4.04
N ALA A 188 -16.24 11.70 -3.88
CA ALA A 188 -15.61 11.90 -2.57
C ALA A 188 -15.46 13.37 -2.15
N VAL A 189 -15.79 14.33 -3.02
CA VAL A 189 -15.74 15.76 -2.71
C VAL A 189 -16.86 16.12 -1.73
N ARG A 190 -16.51 16.83 -0.65
CA ARG A 190 -17.45 17.25 0.41
C ARG A 190 -17.20 18.70 0.80
N SER A 191 -18.27 19.49 0.98
CA SER A 191 -18.18 20.80 1.61
C SER A 191 -17.81 20.68 3.08
N PHE A 192 -16.97 21.56 3.57
CA PHE A 192 -16.73 21.68 5.00
C PHE A 192 -17.94 22.26 5.73
N PRO A 193 -18.09 21.97 7.04
CA PRO A 193 -19.13 22.57 7.87
C PRO A 193 -19.07 24.12 7.85
N ALA A 194 -20.23 24.75 8.05
CA ALA A 194 -20.32 26.22 8.06
C ALA A 194 -19.67 26.85 9.32
N GLY A 195 -19.71 26.15 10.47
CA GLY A 195 -19.11 26.64 11.71
C GLY A 195 -17.58 26.69 11.62
N ALA A 196 -16.98 27.79 12.11
CA ALA A 196 -15.55 28.00 11.97
C ALA A 196 -14.71 26.90 12.62
N ARG A 197 -15.05 26.48 13.84
CA ARG A 197 -14.35 25.45 14.60
C ARG A 197 -14.49 24.06 13.98
N GLU A 198 -15.70 23.71 13.55
CA GLU A 198 -15.98 22.45 12.86
C GLU A 198 -15.27 22.38 11.51
N ARG A 199 -15.20 23.51 10.80
CA ARG A 199 -14.44 23.65 9.54
C ARG A 199 -12.95 23.42 9.76
N GLU A 200 -12.35 24.07 10.76
CA GLU A 200 -10.94 23.92 11.10
C GLU A 200 -10.61 22.46 11.46
N SER A 201 -11.45 21.80 12.27
CA SER A 201 -11.30 20.39 12.61
C SER A 201 -11.39 19.50 11.37
N ALA A 202 -12.40 19.70 10.52
CA ALA A 202 -12.59 18.92 9.30
C ALA A 202 -11.46 19.12 8.28
N GLN A 203 -10.94 20.34 8.17
CA GLN A 203 -9.78 20.69 7.34
C GLN A 203 -8.52 19.98 7.85
N THR A 204 -8.26 20.05 9.17
CA THR A 204 -7.14 19.37 9.82
C THR A 204 -7.22 17.85 9.62
N ASP A 205 -8.39 17.24 9.82
CA ASP A 205 -8.61 15.81 9.59
C ASP A 205 -8.38 15.41 8.13
N ASN A 206 -8.82 16.25 7.18
CA ASN A 206 -8.63 15.97 5.76
C ASN A 206 -7.16 16.07 5.34
N LEU A 207 -6.43 17.07 5.82
CA LEU A 207 -4.97 17.18 5.63
C LEU A 207 -4.24 16.01 6.27
N ALA A 208 -4.67 15.58 7.46
CA ALA A 208 -4.12 14.42 8.16
C ALA A 208 -4.32 13.10 7.40
N LEU A 209 -5.43 12.93 6.67
CA LEU A 209 -5.63 11.76 5.78
C LEU A 209 -4.56 11.68 4.71
N TRP A 210 -4.16 12.81 4.16
CA TRP A 210 -3.05 12.91 3.21
C TRP A 210 -1.72 12.61 3.87
N CYS A 211 -1.35 13.36 4.92
CA CYS A 211 -0.08 13.23 5.63
C CYS A 211 0.16 11.81 6.19
N ALA A 212 -0.91 11.11 6.57
CA ALA A 212 -0.82 9.75 7.11
C ALA A 212 -0.34 8.69 6.11
N GLN A 213 -0.31 9.01 4.82
CA GLN A 213 0.14 8.09 3.75
C GLN A 213 1.59 8.31 3.36
N LEU A 214 2.14 9.47 3.74
CA LEU A 214 3.48 9.85 3.38
C LEU A 214 4.50 8.98 4.12
N PRO A 215 5.57 8.54 3.43
CA PRO A 215 6.68 7.87 4.09
C PRO A 215 7.26 8.71 5.22
N LEU A 216 7.68 8.07 6.31
CA LEU A 216 8.15 8.79 7.51
C LEU A 216 9.38 9.66 7.24
N TRP A 217 10.22 9.28 6.30
CA TRP A 217 11.40 10.05 5.90
C TRP A 217 11.06 11.40 5.24
N THR A 218 9.81 11.58 4.78
CA THR A 218 9.37 12.87 4.19
C THR A 218 9.08 13.94 5.25
N ILE A 219 8.92 13.58 6.52
CA ILE A 219 8.53 14.50 7.60
C ILE A 219 9.42 15.74 7.68
N PRO A 220 10.76 15.68 7.52
CA PRO A 220 11.60 16.87 7.53
C PRO A 220 11.27 17.91 6.44
N ALA A 221 10.67 17.50 5.35
CA ALA A 221 10.24 18.39 4.25
C ALA A 221 8.83 18.96 4.42
N TRP A 222 8.08 18.54 5.44
CA TRP A 222 6.70 19.00 5.65
C TRP A 222 6.59 20.51 5.93
N PRO A 223 7.51 21.19 6.68
CA PRO A 223 7.41 22.63 6.87
C PRO A 223 7.34 23.40 5.54
N GLU A 224 8.17 23.03 4.56
CA GLU A 224 8.17 23.64 3.23
C GLU A 224 6.90 23.30 2.44
N ALA A 225 6.43 22.06 2.52
CA ALA A 225 5.18 21.65 1.87
C ALA A 225 3.95 22.35 2.49
N LEU A 226 3.93 22.55 3.81
CA LEU A 226 2.90 23.31 4.51
C LEU A 226 2.93 24.80 4.16
N SER A 227 4.12 25.38 3.89
CA SER A 227 4.19 26.75 3.35
C SER A 227 3.48 26.85 2.00
N ALA A 228 3.69 25.89 1.08
CA ALA A 228 2.99 25.86 -0.19
C ALA A 228 1.46 25.67 -0.05
N TYR A 229 1.03 24.94 0.97
CA TYR A 229 -0.39 24.81 1.32
C TYR A 229 -0.98 26.16 1.79
N ALA A 230 -0.28 26.90 2.64
CA ALA A 230 -0.72 28.22 3.12
C ALA A 230 -0.68 29.27 2.01
N GLU A 231 0.36 29.30 1.18
CA GLU A 231 0.48 30.16 0.01
C GLU A 231 -0.69 29.97 -0.97
N ALA A 232 -1.24 28.76 -1.01
CA ALA A 232 -2.42 28.43 -1.82
C ALA A 232 -3.75 28.90 -1.20
N GLY A 233 -3.73 29.62 -0.07
CA GLY A 233 -4.88 30.28 0.55
C GLY A 233 -5.55 29.55 1.72
N ALA A 234 -5.07 28.38 2.12
CA ALA A 234 -5.63 27.66 3.27
C ALA A 234 -4.98 28.09 4.59
N ALA A 235 -5.79 28.17 5.66
CA ALA A 235 -5.25 28.35 7.00
C ALA A 235 -4.45 27.14 7.45
N LEU A 236 -3.28 27.36 8.05
CA LEU A 236 -2.49 26.28 8.66
C LEU A 236 -3.17 25.82 9.95
N PRO A 237 -3.39 24.52 10.13
CA PRO A 237 -3.82 24.00 11.42
C PRO A 237 -2.70 24.14 12.45
N GLU A 238 -3.09 24.22 13.71
CA GLU A 238 -2.12 24.17 14.82
C GLU A 238 -1.28 22.89 14.74
N SER A 239 0.05 23.00 14.87
CA SER A 239 0.97 21.87 14.67
C SER A 239 0.67 20.68 15.57
N LEU A 240 0.37 20.91 16.86
CA LEU A 240 0.01 19.84 17.79
C LEU A 240 -1.29 19.14 17.41
N CYS A 241 -2.27 19.88 16.88
CA CYS A 241 -3.54 19.31 16.40
C CYS A 241 -3.31 18.48 15.14
N LEU A 242 -2.50 18.94 14.20
CA LEU A 242 -2.15 18.21 12.99
C LEU A 242 -1.41 16.92 13.32
N ASP A 243 -0.40 16.96 14.17
CA ASP A 243 0.37 15.77 14.58
C ASP A 243 -0.51 14.71 15.23
N ALA A 244 -1.42 15.11 16.11
CA ALA A 244 -2.37 14.21 16.75
C ALA A 244 -3.34 13.57 15.72
N ALA A 245 -3.85 14.37 14.77
CA ALA A 245 -4.74 13.91 13.72
C ALA A 245 -4.03 12.95 12.74
N VAL A 246 -2.78 13.25 12.37
CA VAL A 246 -1.94 12.37 11.52
C VAL A 246 -1.67 11.05 12.23
N ASP A 247 -1.32 11.06 13.50
CA ASP A 247 -1.12 9.85 14.31
C ASP A 247 -2.39 8.98 14.37
N ALA A 248 -3.55 9.60 14.58
CA ALA A 248 -4.84 8.92 14.60
C ALA A 248 -5.18 8.31 13.23
N ALA A 249 -4.97 9.06 12.15
CA ALA A 249 -5.20 8.62 10.79
C ALA A 249 -4.26 7.46 10.41
N ARG A 250 -2.96 7.54 10.74
CA ARG A 250 -1.98 6.45 10.54
C ARG A 250 -2.40 5.18 11.26
N ARG A 251 -2.77 5.27 12.55
CA ARG A 251 -3.24 4.11 13.32
C ARG A 251 -4.51 3.49 12.74
N ARG A 252 -5.47 4.30 12.28
CA ARG A 252 -6.68 3.81 11.63
C ARG A 252 -6.37 3.08 10.33
N ARG A 253 -5.54 3.65 9.45
CA ARG A 253 -5.09 3.05 8.19
C ARG A 253 -4.34 1.74 8.43
N LEU A 254 -3.41 1.73 9.37
CA LEU A 254 -2.64 0.54 9.75
C LEU A 254 -3.56 -0.59 10.26
N ARG A 255 -4.51 -0.27 11.16
CA ARG A 255 -5.48 -1.28 11.63
C ARG A 255 -6.30 -1.88 10.48
N HIS A 256 -6.79 -1.04 9.56
CA HIS A 256 -7.52 -1.50 8.38
C HIS A 256 -6.65 -2.37 7.46
N PHE A 257 -5.40 -1.99 7.24
CA PHE A 257 -4.47 -2.79 6.46
C PHE A 257 -4.16 -4.14 7.13
N LEU A 258 -3.79 -4.13 8.40
CA LEU A 258 -3.49 -5.36 9.14
C LEU A 258 -4.70 -6.30 9.29
N ALA A 259 -5.93 -5.79 9.27
CA ALA A 259 -7.11 -6.63 9.22
C ALA A 259 -7.24 -7.39 7.88
N LYS A 260 -6.67 -6.87 6.78
CA LYS A 260 -6.65 -7.56 5.47
C LYS A 260 -5.66 -8.72 5.45
N THR A 261 -4.56 -8.65 6.22
CA THR A 261 -3.51 -9.68 6.23
C THR A 261 -3.94 -11.03 6.80
N GLY A 262 -5.15 -11.13 7.34
CA GLY A 262 -5.71 -12.36 7.90
C GLY A 262 -7.02 -12.82 7.24
N ARG A 263 -7.38 -12.26 6.07
CA ARG A 263 -8.63 -12.60 5.36
C ARG A 263 -8.41 -12.70 3.85
N ASP A 264 -9.29 -13.40 3.17
CA ASP A 264 -9.33 -13.44 1.71
C ASP A 264 -9.72 -12.06 1.15
N CYS A 265 -8.89 -11.52 0.24
CA CYS A 265 -9.10 -10.21 -0.39
C CYS A 265 -8.24 -10.07 -1.65
N THR A 266 -8.27 -8.90 -2.30
CA THR A 266 -7.47 -8.63 -3.51
C THR A 266 -5.96 -8.75 -3.30
N GLN A 267 -5.45 -8.55 -2.07
CA GLN A 267 -4.03 -8.57 -1.74
C GLN A 267 -3.57 -9.92 -1.16
N PHE A 268 -4.45 -10.62 -0.46
CA PHE A 268 -4.14 -11.85 0.26
C PHE A 268 -5.10 -12.96 -0.10
N ALA A 269 -4.58 -14.17 -0.25
CA ALA A 269 -5.34 -15.40 -0.38
C ALA A 269 -5.35 -16.13 0.97
N LEU A 270 -6.54 -16.55 1.43
CA LEU A 270 -6.71 -17.33 2.66
C LEU A 270 -7.25 -18.71 2.29
N GLU A 271 -6.50 -19.74 2.67
CA GLU A 271 -6.96 -21.14 2.65
C GLU A 271 -7.09 -21.64 4.09
N ARG A 272 -8.15 -22.36 4.35
CA ARG A 272 -8.41 -22.96 5.67
C ARG A 272 -9.06 -24.31 5.51
N ASP A 273 -8.45 -25.29 6.14
CA ASP A 273 -9.02 -26.61 6.35
C ASP A 273 -8.92 -27.03 7.83
N PHE A 274 -9.31 -28.27 8.13
CA PHE A 274 -9.25 -28.79 9.50
C PHE A 274 -7.82 -28.91 10.04
N SER A 275 -6.84 -29.10 9.19
CA SER A 275 -5.44 -29.36 9.52
C SER A 275 -4.54 -28.15 9.40
N CYS A 276 -4.96 -27.11 8.71
CA CYS A 276 -4.07 -26.02 8.34
C CYS A 276 -4.84 -24.69 8.09
N VAL A 277 -4.17 -23.59 8.42
CA VAL A 277 -4.57 -22.24 7.95
C VAL A 277 -3.36 -21.61 7.28
N THR A 278 -3.54 -21.20 6.03
CA THR A 278 -2.51 -20.55 5.23
C THR A 278 -3.01 -19.21 4.73
N VAL A 279 -2.18 -18.18 4.86
CA VAL A 279 -2.37 -16.90 4.17
C VAL A 279 -1.12 -16.61 3.38
N SER A 280 -1.29 -16.18 2.14
CA SER A 280 -0.21 -15.77 1.25
C SER A 280 -0.55 -14.48 0.52
N VAL A 281 0.47 -13.81 0.01
CA VAL A 281 0.30 -12.69 -0.93
C VAL A 281 -0.33 -13.25 -2.20
N ARG A 282 -1.48 -12.69 -2.62
CA ARG A 282 -2.30 -13.26 -3.71
C ARG A 282 -1.56 -13.35 -5.04
N ALA A 283 -0.73 -12.36 -5.37
CA ALA A 283 0.01 -12.32 -6.63
C ALA A 283 0.97 -13.50 -6.83
N ILE A 284 1.37 -14.19 -5.75
CA ILE A 284 2.32 -15.31 -5.77
C ILE A 284 1.74 -16.56 -5.13
N HIS A 285 0.42 -16.57 -4.87
CA HIS A 285 -0.26 -17.67 -4.18
C HIS A 285 -0.04 -19.00 -4.88
N ASP A 286 -0.24 -19.05 -6.19
CA ASP A 286 -0.12 -20.30 -6.99
C ASP A 286 1.31 -20.85 -6.96
N VAL A 287 2.32 -19.96 -7.03
CA VAL A 287 3.74 -20.36 -6.96
C VAL A 287 4.08 -20.96 -5.59
N LEU A 288 3.53 -20.42 -4.51
CA LEU A 288 3.82 -20.87 -3.14
C LEU A 288 2.94 -22.04 -2.69
N SER A 289 1.73 -22.19 -3.24
CA SER A 289 0.75 -23.19 -2.79
C SER A 289 1.32 -24.61 -2.80
N ASP A 290 1.96 -25.03 -3.89
CA ASP A 290 2.51 -26.38 -4.02
C ASP A 290 3.76 -26.59 -3.12
N ALA A 291 4.58 -25.57 -2.94
CA ALA A 291 5.72 -25.63 -2.03
C ALA A 291 5.26 -25.74 -0.57
N LEU A 292 4.22 -25.01 -0.17
CA LEU A 292 3.63 -25.06 1.17
C LEU A 292 2.96 -26.40 1.47
N LYS A 293 2.37 -27.08 0.48
CA LYS A 293 1.87 -28.45 0.65
C LYS A 293 3.01 -29.43 1.01
N ARG A 294 4.20 -29.26 0.42
CA ARG A 294 5.41 -30.06 0.67
C ARG A 294 6.38 -29.44 1.67
N ARG A 295 5.90 -28.62 2.58
CA ARG A 295 6.69 -27.76 3.50
C ARG A 295 7.79 -28.45 4.29
N ASP A 296 7.57 -29.70 4.71
CA ASP A 296 8.58 -30.46 5.46
C ASP A 296 9.75 -30.91 4.56
N ALA A 297 9.46 -31.32 3.32
CA ALA A 297 10.48 -31.60 2.31
C ALA A 297 11.23 -30.31 1.95
N TRP A 298 10.49 -29.23 1.71
CA TRP A 298 11.04 -27.93 1.38
C TRP A 298 12.02 -27.40 2.44
N VAL A 299 11.69 -27.59 3.73
CA VAL A 299 12.62 -27.24 4.84
C VAL A 299 13.82 -28.17 4.91
N ARG A 300 13.70 -29.48 4.56
CA ARG A 300 14.83 -30.43 4.57
C ARG A 300 15.80 -30.21 3.40
N GLU A 301 15.28 -29.85 2.25
CA GLU A 301 16.05 -29.66 1.01
C GLU A 301 16.72 -28.28 0.93
N GLY A 302 16.25 -27.31 1.73
CA GLY A 302 16.75 -25.95 1.75
C GLY A 302 18.15 -25.81 2.35
N THR A 303 18.85 -24.75 1.95
CA THR A 303 20.13 -24.38 2.57
C THR A 303 19.90 -23.90 3.99
N MET A 304 20.49 -24.58 4.97
CA MET A 304 20.35 -24.26 6.38
C MET A 304 21.03 -22.92 6.71
N LEU A 305 20.25 -21.95 7.19
CA LEU A 305 20.76 -20.68 7.71
C LEU A 305 20.88 -20.69 9.24
N LYS A 306 19.95 -21.36 9.92
CA LYS A 306 19.97 -21.49 11.38
C LYS A 306 19.21 -22.74 11.81
N ASP A 307 19.84 -23.57 12.61
CA ASP A 307 19.18 -24.68 13.31
C ASP A 307 19.15 -24.43 14.81
N GLY A 308 17.98 -24.11 15.32
CA GLY A 308 17.79 -23.76 16.74
C GLY A 308 16.65 -24.54 17.37
N ARG A 309 16.74 -24.74 18.71
CA ARG A 309 15.71 -25.48 19.48
C ARG A 309 14.29 -24.90 19.29
N THR A 310 14.14 -23.61 19.01
CA THR A 310 12.85 -22.93 18.92
C THR A 310 12.39 -22.66 17.51
N SER A 311 13.30 -22.60 16.56
CA SER A 311 13.03 -22.36 15.14
C SER A 311 14.17 -22.87 14.28
N THR A 312 13.81 -23.39 13.12
CA THR A 312 14.72 -23.74 12.02
C THR A 312 14.51 -22.74 10.91
N VAL A 313 15.58 -22.20 10.34
CA VAL A 313 15.55 -21.21 9.25
C VAL A 313 16.35 -21.75 8.08
N VAL A 314 15.71 -21.80 6.92
CA VAL A 314 16.32 -22.30 5.68
C VAL A 314 16.07 -21.34 4.53
N ARG A 315 17.03 -21.26 3.61
CA ARG A 315 16.86 -20.59 2.31
C ARG A 315 16.41 -21.62 1.28
N VAL A 316 15.38 -21.28 0.53
CA VAL A 316 14.75 -22.18 -0.45
C VAL A 316 14.33 -21.38 -1.69
N SER A 317 14.13 -22.07 -2.82
CA SER A 317 13.57 -21.50 -4.01
C SER A 317 12.16 -22.03 -4.24
N ALA A 318 11.24 -21.16 -4.66
CA ALA A 318 9.89 -21.49 -5.13
C ALA A 318 9.68 -20.86 -6.50
N GLY A 319 9.84 -21.64 -7.57
CA GLY A 319 9.93 -21.12 -8.92
C GLY A 319 11.10 -20.12 -9.03
N ASN A 320 10.80 -18.90 -9.42
CA ASN A 320 11.78 -17.80 -9.51
C ASN A 320 11.93 -16.98 -8.20
N LEU A 321 11.25 -17.38 -7.12
CA LEU A 321 11.31 -16.70 -5.84
C LEU A 321 12.41 -17.28 -4.96
N ASP A 322 13.33 -16.45 -4.52
CA ASP A 322 14.32 -16.78 -3.48
C ASP A 322 13.72 -16.43 -2.12
N CYS A 323 13.54 -17.44 -1.27
CA CYS A 323 12.77 -17.34 -0.05
C CYS A 323 13.55 -17.80 1.17
N VAL A 324 13.17 -17.27 2.32
CA VAL A 324 13.57 -17.78 3.63
C VAL A 324 12.34 -18.34 4.33
N VAL A 325 12.44 -19.61 4.76
CA VAL A 325 11.40 -20.28 5.54
C VAL A 325 11.86 -20.40 6.99
N LYS A 326 11.10 -19.80 7.89
CA LYS A 326 11.27 -19.94 9.34
C LYS A 326 10.19 -20.88 9.89
N ARG A 327 10.58 -22.09 10.25
CA ARG A 327 9.72 -23.06 10.93
C ARG A 327 9.82 -22.86 12.43
N TYR A 328 8.69 -22.70 13.09
CA TYR A 328 8.59 -22.60 14.55
C TYR A 328 8.32 -23.96 15.16
N ASN A 329 9.30 -24.45 15.96
CA ASN A 329 9.26 -25.76 16.57
C ASN A 329 8.44 -25.75 17.87
N LEU A 330 7.74 -26.86 18.14
CA LEU A 330 7.07 -27.09 19.43
C LEU A 330 8.08 -27.67 20.42
N LYS A 331 8.33 -26.98 21.52
CA LYS A 331 9.33 -27.43 22.51
C LYS A 331 8.92 -28.68 23.31
N ASN A 332 7.63 -28.75 23.76
CA ASN A 332 7.09 -29.88 24.57
C ASN A 332 5.54 -29.87 24.50
N LEU A 333 4.90 -31.02 24.73
CA LEU A 333 3.43 -31.16 24.76
C LEU A 333 2.74 -30.21 25.77
N ARG A 334 3.35 -30.02 26.97
CA ARG A 334 2.84 -29.09 27.99
C ARG A 334 2.88 -27.64 27.51
N HIS A 335 3.94 -27.26 26.83
CA HIS A 335 4.10 -25.92 26.24
C HIS A 335 3.17 -25.71 25.02
N ALA A 336 2.89 -26.76 24.25
CA ALA A 336 1.92 -26.74 23.16
C ALA A 336 0.51 -26.50 23.70
N LEU A 337 0.10 -27.21 24.76
CA LEU A 337 -1.21 -27.06 25.39
C LEU A 337 -1.43 -25.66 26.02
N SER A 338 -0.42 -25.07 26.63
CA SER A 338 -0.52 -23.72 27.22
C SER A 338 -0.61 -22.59 26.19
N ARG A 339 -0.21 -22.84 24.95
CA ARG A 339 -0.14 -21.84 23.86
C ARG A 339 -1.10 -22.09 22.70
N CYS A 340 -1.76 -23.23 22.64
CA CYS A 340 -2.66 -23.60 21.53
C CYS A 340 -3.81 -22.60 21.28
N TRP A 341 -4.15 -21.79 22.28
CA TRP A 341 -5.18 -20.74 22.20
C TRP A 341 -4.66 -19.38 21.74
N ARG A 342 -3.34 -19.15 21.74
CA ARG A 342 -2.74 -17.86 21.36
C ARG A 342 -2.25 -17.89 19.92
N PRO A 343 -2.28 -16.77 19.18
CA PRO A 343 -1.64 -16.67 17.87
C PRO A 343 -0.18 -17.17 17.93
N SER A 344 0.22 -17.96 16.91
CA SER A 344 1.59 -18.43 16.81
C SER A 344 2.57 -17.28 16.59
N ARG A 345 3.86 -17.51 16.89
CA ARG A 345 4.91 -16.52 16.59
C ARG A 345 5.01 -16.25 15.09
N ALA A 346 4.70 -17.23 14.23
CA ALA A 346 4.64 -17.01 12.79
C ALA A 346 3.60 -15.97 12.42
N TRP A 347 2.38 -16.05 12.98
CA TRP A 347 1.34 -15.03 12.77
C TRP A 347 1.73 -13.66 13.31
N HIS A 348 2.43 -13.64 14.46
CA HIS A 348 2.93 -12.38 15.00
C HIS A 348 3.94 -11.73 14.04
N SER A 349 4.95 -12.49 13.61
CA SER A 349 5.99 -12.00 12.70
C SER A 349 5.45 -11.68 11.30
N TRP A 350 4.44 -12.43 10.80
CA TRP A 350 3.69 -12.11 9.59
C TRP A 350 3.08 -10.71 9.67
N ARG A 351 2.33 -10.43 10.72
CA ARG A 351 1.71 -9.12 10.93
C ARG A 351 2.74 -8.03 11.16
N ALA A 352 3.80 -8.31 11.92
CA ALA A 352 4.89 -7.38 12.18
C ALA A 352 5.63 -6.97 10.90
N GLY A 353 5.93 -7.92 10.01
CA GLY A 353 6.55 -7.64 8.73
C GLY A 353 5.67 -6.77 7.82
N HIS A 354 4.38 -7.09 7.75
CA HIS A 354 3.43 -6.25 7.01
C HIS A 354 3.23 -4.86 7.63
N LEU A 355 3.26 -4.75 8.97
CA LEU A 355 3.24 -3.48 9.69
C LEU A 355 4.44 -2.62 9.30
N LEU A 356 5.66 -3.14 9.38
CA LEU A 356 6.88 -2.41 9.05
C LEU A 356 6.87 -1.93 7.60
N ARG A 357 6.54 -2.81 6.66
CA ARG A 357 6.44 -2.45 5.24
C ARG A 357 5.39 -1.38 4.97
N HIS A 358 4.23 -1.46 5.63
CA HIS A 358 3.19 -0.43 5.53
C HIS A 358 3.67 0.94 6.03
N LEU A 359 4.58 0.96 7.00
CA LEU A 359 5.19 2.17 7.53
C LEU A 359 6.44 2.64 6.76
N GLY A 360 6.86 1.91 5.73
CA GLY A 360 8.05 2.21 4.95
C GLY A 360 9.37 1.79 5.59
N VAL A 361 9.33 1.04 6.70
CA VAL A 361 10.53 0.45 7.32
C VAL A 361 10.91 -0.82 6.57
N ALA A 362 12.16 -0.89 6.10
CA ALA A 362 12.62 -2.01 5.30
C ALA A 362 12.72 -3.30 6.13
N THR A 363 12.10 -4.35 5.63
CA THR A 363 12.13 -5.71 6.18
C THR A 363 11.86 -6.71 5.04
N PRO A 364 12.41 -7.93 5.07
CA PRO A 364 12.09 -8.95 4.09
C PRO A 364 10.57 -9.12 3.91
N GLU A 365 10.12 -9.11 2.67
CA GLU A 365 8.71 -9.17 2.34
C GLU A 365 8.08 -10.46 2.87
N PRO A 366 7.07 -10.40 3.76
CA PRO A 366 6.35 -11.59 4.16
C PRO A 366 5.50 -12.09 2.99
N LEU A 367 5.76 -13.33 2.55
CA LEU A 367 5.13 -13.93 1.37
C LEU A 367 4.00 -14.88 1.74
N ALA A 368 4.19 -15.67 2.80
CA ALA A 368 3.16 -16.55 3.34
C ALA A 368 3.35 -16.84 4.82
N VAL A 369 2.25 -17.14 5.49
CA VAL A 369 2.22 -17.74 6.82
C VAL A 369 1.34 -18.98 6.79
N LEU A 370 1.83 -20.07 7.39
CA LEU A 370 1.11 -21.32 7.53
C LEU A 370 1.11 -21.76 8.98
N GLU A 371 -0.04 -22.15 9.50
CA GLU A 371 -0.20 -22.67 10.85
C GLU A 371 -0.90 -24.03 10.79
N GLU A 372 -0.20 -25.08 11.17
CA GLU A 372 -0.77 -26.42 11.32
C GLU A 372 -1.72 -26.43 12.51
N ARG A 373 -2.82 -27.15 12.36
CA ARG A 373 -3.87 -27.27 13.37
C ARG A 373 -4.37 -28.71 13.50
N PHE A 374 -4.97 -28.99 14.62
CA PHE A 374 -5.88 -30.12 14.80
C PHE A 374 -7.16 -29.54 15.40
N GLY A 375 -8.11 -29.24 14.54
CA GLY A 375 -9.27 -28.44 14.91
C GLY A 375 -8.87 -27.06 15.44
N PHE A 376 -9.13 -26.78 16.70
CA PHE A 376 -8.76 -25.51 17.36
C PHE A 376 -7.34 -25.49 17.90
N LEU A 377 -6.67 -26.64 18.01
CA LEU A 377 -5.35 -26.75 18.59
C LEU A 377 -4.27 -26.38 17.55
N ARG A 378 -3.49 -25.36 17.84
CA ARG A 378 -2.39 -24.90 17.00
C ARG A 378 -1.16 -25.75 17.23
N ARG A 379 -0.47 -26.08 16.13
CA ARG A 379 0.74 -26.90 16.09
C ARG A 379 1.93 -26.12 15.56
N ARG A 380 2.72 -26.74 14.67
CA ARG A 380 3.85 -26.07 14.01
C ARG A 380 3.35 -24.92 13.15
N ALA A 381 4.19 -23.90 13.00
CA ALA A 381 3.89 -22.80 12.13
C ALA A 381 5.12 -22.42 11.29
N PHE A 382 4.87 -21.87 10.11
CA PHE A 382 5.88 -21.51 9.14
C PHE A 382 5.64 -20.05 8.69
N LEU A 383 6.71 -19.31 8.61
CA LEU A 383 6.72 -17.98 7.98
C LEU A 383 7.64 -18.05 6.77
N VAL A 384 7.15 -17.62 5.63
CA VAL A 384 7.92 -17.49 4.39
C VAL A 384 8.12 -16.02 4.11
N THR A 385 9.37 -15.62 3.94
CA THR A 385 9.73 -14.24 3.56
C THR A 385 10.60 -14.28 2.31
N ARG A 386 10.66 -13.18 1.57
CA ARG A 386 11.66 -13.01 0.50
C ARG A 386 13.05 -13.02 1.12
N HIS A 387 14.02 -13.63 0.46
CA HIS A 387 15.42 -13.56 0.89
C HIS A 387 15.94 -12.13 0.72
N CYS A 388 16.70 -11.66 1.69
CA CYS A 388 17.47 -10.41 1.64
C CYS A 388 18.95 -10.76 1.68
N ALA A 389 19.69 -10.38 0.65
CA ALA A 389 21.11 -10.66 0.50
C ALA A 389 22.01 -9.67 1.27
N GLY A 390 21.46 -8.97 2.26
CA GLY A 390 22.19 -7.99 3.07
C GLY A 390 23.21 -8.62 4.02
N ARG A 391 24.24 -7.86 4.37
CA ARG A 391 25.22 -8.21 5.44
C ARG A 391 24.68 -7.73 6.79
N SER A 392 24.98 -8.45 7.88
CA SER A 392 24.59 -7.95 9.21
C SER A 392 25.26 -6.61 9.51
N LEU A 393 24.58 -5.73 10.26
CA LEU A 393 25.20 -4.47 10.68
C LEU A 393 26.45 -4.69 11.56
N LEU A 394 26.52 -5.81 12.26
CA LEU A 394 27.71 -6.16 13.04
C LEU A 394 28.93 -6.36 12.15
N ASP A 395 28.74 -6.98 10.97
CA ASP A 395 29.81 -7.27 10.02
C ASP A 395 30.05 -6.10 9.05
N HIS A 396 29.10 -5.16 8.95
CA HIS A 396 29.17 -4.03 8.01
C HIS A 396 29.81 -2.80 8.65
N LEU A 397 29.40 -2.45 9.88
CA LEU A 397 29.86 -1.25 10.56
C LEU A 397 31.20 -1.51 11.29
N ASP A 398 32.14 -0.57 11.13
CA ASP A 398 33.44 -0.63 11.76
C ASP A 398 33.45 0.18 13.08
N ALA A 399 33.73 -0.49 14.19
CA ALA A 399 33.78 0.11 15.52
C ALA A 399 34.86 1.23 15.64
N SER A 400 35.92 1.17 14.82
CA SER A 400 37.06 2.10 14.89
C SER A 400 36.81 3.47 14.25
N ARG A 401 35.68 3.68 13.56
CA ARG A 401 35.33 4.92 12.88
C ARG A 401 33.87 5.33 13.15
N ALA A 402 33.58 6.61 12.97
CA ALA A 402 32.19 7.06 12.85
C ALA A 402 31.57 6.51 11.56
N PRO A 403 30.23 6.37 11.49
CA PRO A 403 29.54 5.97 10.25
C PRO A 403 29.84 6.96 9.11
N SER A 404 29.89 6.46 7.88
CA SER A 404 29.86 7.31 6.69
C SER A 404 28.56 8.12 6.62
N ALA A 405 28.47 9.11 5.76
CA ALA A 405 27.26 9.92 5.61
C ALA A 405 26.05 9.06 5.24
N GLU A 406 26.21 8.08 4.34
CA GLU A 406 25.17 7.16 3.92
C GLU A 406 24.72 6.23 5.07
N GLU A 407 25.69 5.64 5.79
CA GLU A 407 25.43 4.81 6.97
C GLU A 407 24.71 5.60 8.07
N ALA A 408 25.16 6.84 8.32
CA ALA A 408 24.57 7.73 9.33
C ALA A 408 23.12 8.08 8.98
N GLU A 409 22.85 8.46 7.72
CA GLU A 409 21.51 8.78 7.25
C GLU A 409 20.57 7.57 7.40
N ALA A 410 21.00 6.38 6.95
CA ALA A 410 20.20 5.16 7.06
C ALA A 410 19.91 4.76 8.52
N LEU A 411 20.91 4.89 9.43
CA LEU A 411 20.74 4.64 10.86
C LEU A 411 19.72 5.61 11.47
N LEU A 412 19.88 6.91 11.21
CA LEU A 412 18.98 7.92 11.73
C LEU A 412 17.55 7.76 11.20
N GLU A 413 17.39 7.49 9.92
CA GLU A 413 16.08 7.24 9.32
C GLU A 413 15.39 6.04 9.99
N PHE A 414 16.10 4.91 10.11
CA PHE A 414 15.57 3.70 10.72
C PHE A 414 15.14 3.92 12.17
N PHE A 415 16.01 4.48 13.00
CA PHE A 415 15.70 4.68 14.42
C PHE A 415 14.62 5.76 14.63
N ARG A 416 14.61 6.82 13.82
CA ARG A 416 13.53 7.82 13.86
C ARG A 416 12.18 7.19 13.51
N ALA A 417 12.14 6.32 12.51
CA ALA A 417 10.91 5.62 12.12
C ALA A 417 10.38 4.75 13.27
N LEU A 418 11.23 3.95 13.92
CA LEU A 418 10.84 3.15 15.09
C LEU A 418 10.34 4.03 16.22
N HIS A 419 11.03 5.14 16.50
CA HIS A 419 10.68 6.06 17.59
C HIS A 419 9.33 6.76 17.33
N LEU A 420 9.13 7.33 16.14
CA LEU A 420 7.89 8.00 15.75
C LEU A 420 6.69 7.07 15.86
N MET A 421 6.85 5.82 15.45
CA MET A 421 5.77 4.82 15.44
C MET A 421 5.68 4.02 16.73
N ARG A 422 6.54 4.32 17.72
CA ARG A 422 6.60 3.63 19.02
C ARG A 422 6.74 2.11 18.86
N ILE A 423 7.69 1.70 18.01
CA ILE A 423 7.97 0.30 17.73
C ILE A 423 9.16 -0.17 18.55
N GLU A 424 8.93 -1.17 19.40
CA GLU A 424 9.94 -1.97 20.09
C GLU A 424 10.27 -3.18 19.22
N HIS A 425 11.55 -3.46 18.99
CA HIS A 425 11.98 -4.71 18.36
C HIS A 425 11.99 -5.87 19.35
N GLY A 426 12.34 -5.62 20.59
CA GLY A 426 12.38 -6.58 21.69
C GLY A 426 13.64 -7.46 21.73
N ASP A 427 14.41 -7.56 20.63
CA ASP A 427 15.73 -8.19 20.54
C ASP A 427 16.62 -7.43 19.53
N LEU A 428 16.75 -6.11 19.75
CA LEU A 428 17.46 -5.22 18.83
C LEU A 428 18.98 -5.41 18.95
N LYS A 429 19.50 -6.33 18.14
CA LYS A 429 20.93 -6.62 17.98
C LYS A 429 21.38 -6.24 16.58
N ALA A 430 22.64 -5.89 16.42
CA ALA A 430 23.23 -5.58 15.12
C ALA A 430 23.15 -6.76 14.14
N THR A 431 23.13 -8.01 14.62
CA THR A 431 22.92 -9.21 13.81
C THR A 431 21.48 -9.39 13.31
N ASN A 432 20.50 -8.68 13.91
CA ASN A 432 19.11 -8.67 13.47
C ASN A 432 18.78 -7.49 12.53
N LEU A 433 19.80 -6.72 12.19
CA LEU A 433 19.73 -5.63 11.21
C LEU A 433 20.70 -5.92 10.07
N LEU A 434 20.20 -5.81 8.83
CA LEU A 434 21.01 -6.06 7.63
C LEU A 434 21.23 -4.76 6.89
N TRP A 435 22.44 -4.55 6.39
CA TRP A 435 22.76 -3.50 5.42
C TRP A 435 22.53 -4.05 4.02
N HIS A 436 21.62 -3.42 3.27
CA HIS A 436 21.30 -3.82 1.91
C HIS A 436 20.77 -2.61 1.13
N GLU A 437 21.36 -2.36 -0.05
CA GLU A 437 20.96 -1.26 -0.95
C GLU A 437 20.90 0.12 -0.26
N GLY A 438 21.93 0.47 0.53
CA GLY A 438 22.01 1.75 1.24
C GLY A 438 20.98 1.91 2.37
N ARG A 439 20.37 0.81 2.85
CA ARG A 439 19.30 0.83 3.85
C ARG A 439 19.49 -0.21 4.94
N ILE A 440 18.86 0.02 6.08
CA ILE A 440 18.77 -0.94 7.16
C ILE A 440 17.51 -1.77 7.03
N TRP A 441 17.67 -3.08 6.88
CA TRP A 441 16.60 -4.07 6.83
C TRP A 441 16.53 -4.82 8.15
N VAL A 442 15.35 -4.82 8.77
CA VAL A 442 15.17 -5.48 10.07
C VAL A 442 14.62 -6.90 9.89
N ILE A 443 15.20 -7.85 10.60
CA ILE A 443 14.80 -9.27 10.62
C ILE A 443 14.50 -9.74 12.04
N ASP A 444 13.96 -10.95 12.18
CA ASP A 444 13.60 -11.59 13.45
C ASP A 444 12.58 -10.82 14.30
N LEU A 445 11.39 -10.65 13.73
CA LEU A 445 10.31 -9.82 14.26
C LEU A 445 9.46 -10.52 15.36
N ASP A 446 9.96 -11.61 15.94
CA ASP A 446 9.20 -12.46 16.88
C ASP A 446 8.78 -11.74 18.17
N ALA A 447 9.52 -10.74 18.58
CA ALA A 447 9.28 -9.94 19.80
C ALA A 447 8.77 -8.52 19.50
N LEU A 448 8.67 -8.13 18.21
CA LEU A 448 8.31 -6.78 17.81
C LEU A 448 6.94 -6.37 18.35
N ARG A 449 6.85 -5.16 18.89
CA ARG A 449 5.61 -4.59 19.43
C ARG A 449 5.48 -3.12 19.04
N GLN A 450 4.24 -2.71 18.79
CA GLN A 450 3.89 -1.29 18.71
C GLN A 450 3.19 -0.88 20.00
N HIS A 451 3.64 0.22 20.61
CA HIS A 451 3.11 0.75 21.85
C HIS A 451 2.11 1.88 21.60
N ASP A 452 0.99 1.85 22.33
CA ASP A 452 0.00 2.94 22.28
C ASP A 452 0.46 4.15 23.10
N SER A 453 1.15 3.92 24.20
CA SER A 453 1.60 4.93 25.16
C SER A 453 3.08 5.25 24.97
N ARG A 454 3.42 6.56 25.01
CA ARG A 454 4.82 7.02 25.04
C ARG A 454 5.57 6.46 26.26
N LYS A 455 4.92 6.39 27.43
CA LYS A 455 5.54 5.88 28.67
C LYS A 455 5.94 4.40 28.58
N THR A 456 5.08 3.54 28.00
CA THR A 456 5.42 2.12 27.82
C THR A 456 6.50 1.95 26.77
N TYR A 457 6.46 2.74 25.70
CA TYR A 457 7.48 2.75 24.67
C TYR A 457 8.85 3.19 25.20
N ALA A 458 8.93 4.30 25.95
CA ALA A 458 10.19 4.81 26.49
C ALA A 458 10.91 3.75 27.35
N ARG A 459 10.16 2.95 28.14
CA ARG A 459 10.74 1.82 28.89
C ARG A 459 11.29 0.73 27.97
N ALA A 460 10.55 0.36 26.94
CA ALA A 460 10.94 -0.65 25.97
C ALA A 460 12.15 -0.20 25.13
N TRP A 461 12.12 1.06 24.68
CA TRP A 461 13.21 1.68 23.93
C TRP A 461 14.53 1.70 24.68
N ARG A 462 14.53 1.99 25.98
CA ARG A 462 15.75 1.89 26.81
C ARG A 462 16.40 0.51 26.70
N GLY A 463 15.59 -0.56 26.75
CA GLY A 463 16.08 -1.93 26.61
C GLY A 463 16.64 -2.23 25.22
N ASP A 464 15.95 -1.81 24.18
CA ASP A 464 16.39 -2.00 22.79
C ASP A 464 17.66 -1.18 22.49
N ARG A 465 17.68 0.11 22.90
CA ARG A 465 18.85 0.99 22.74
C ARG A 465 20.09 0.42 23.45
N SER A 466 19.97 0.01 24.70
CA SER A 466 21.06 -0.59 25.47
C SER A 466 21.58 -1.86 24.79
N ARG A 467 20.69 -2.75 24.34
CA ARG A 467 21.04 -3.99 23.65
C ARG A 467 21.74 -3.72 22.31
N PHE A 468 21.31 -2.70 21.58
CA PHE A 468 21.94 -2.31 20.33
C PHE A 468 23.36 -1.76 20.55
N LEU A 469 23.52 -0.83 21.50
CA LEU A 469 24.82 -0.24 21.83
C LEU A 469 25.83 -1.29 22.35
N ALA A 470 25.37 -2.33 23.04
CA ALA A 470 26.21 -3.41 23.55
C ALA A 470 26.87 -4.29 22.47
N ASN A 471 26.54 -4.10 21.17
CA ASN A 471 27.22 -4.82 20.08
C ASN A 471 28.64 -4.28 19.82
N TRP A 472 28.99 -3.10 20.29
CA TRP A 472 30.30 -2.51 20.08
C TRP A 472 30.98 -2.13 21.40
N PRO A 473 32.34 -2.16 21.42
CA PRO A 473 33.10 -1.84 22.62
C PRO A 473 32.81 -0.45 23.18
N GLU A 474 32.82 -0.31 24.49
CA GLU A 474 32.77 0.99 25.14
C GLU A 474 33.97 1.84 24.72
N GLY A 475 33.74 3.12 24.45
CA GLY A 475 34.75 4.06 23.98
C GLY A 475 35.10 3.96 22.49
N SER A 476 34.52 3.03 21.73
CA SER A 476 34.70 2.99 20.26
C SER A 476 34.04 4.22 19.60
N LEU A 477 34.64 4.70 18.50
CA LEU A 477 34.13 5.88 17.77
C LEU A 477 32.69 5.68 17.27
N LEU A 478 32.38 4.51 16.76
CA LEU A 478 31.02 4.15 16.32
C LEU A 478 30.04 4.23 17.50
N ARG A 479 30.37 3.62 18.65
CA ARG A 479 29.47 3.60 19.81
C ARG A 479 29.24 5.01 20.35
N ALA A 480 30.28 5.82 20.48
CA ALA A 480 30.18 7.22 20.91
C ALA A 480 29.25 8.05 19.97
N TRP A 481 29.37 7.84 18.65
CA TRP A 481 28.47 8.45 17.69
C TRP A 481 27.02 7.99 17.87
N LEU A 482 26.80 6.67 18.04
CA LEU A 482 25.46 6.10 18.27
C LEU A 482 24.82 6.62 19.56
N GLU A 483 25.59 6.71 20.65
CA GLU A 483 25.12 7.24 21.94
C GLU A 483 24.61 8.69 21.82
N THR A 484 25.27 9.49 20.98
CA THR A 484 24.92 10.90 20.73
C THR A 484 23.73 11.06 19.78
N CYS A 485 23.68 10.25 18.72
CA CYS A 485 22.76 10.47 17.61
C CYS A 485 21.45 9.66 17.70
N LEU A 486 21.43 8.55 18.44
CA LEU A 486 20.19 7.81 18.64
C LEU A 486 19.19 8.56 19.52
N PRO A 487 17.87 8.45 19.25
CA PRO A 487 16.85 9.07 20.08
C PRO A 487 17.09 8.81 21.57
N ALA A 488 16.93 9.83 22.40
CA ALA A 488 17.05 9.69 23.84
C ALA A 488 16.03 8.70 24.40
N ALA A 489 16.25 8.21 25.61
CA ALA A 489 15.43 7.18 26.23
C ALA A 489 14.42 7.77 27.25
N ASP A 490 14.04 9.03 27.05
CA ASP A 490 13.21 9.82 27.98
C ASP A 490 11.72 9.39 27.97
#